data_4d0b8627fd5d6482557ae5fb27e4454e
#
_entry.id   4d0b8627fd5d6482557ae5fb27e4454e
#
_cell.length_a   1.000
_cell.length_b   1.000
_cell.length_c   1.000
_cell.angle_alpha   90.00
_cell.angle_beta   90.00
_cell.angle_gamma   90.00
#
_symmetry.space_group_name_H-M   'P 1'
#
loop_
_entity.id
_entity.type
_entity.pdbx_description
1 polymer ?
#
loop_
_entity_poly.entity_id
_entity_poly.type
_entity_poly.pdbx_seq_one_letter_code
_entity_poly.pdbx_strand_id
1 'polypeptide(L)'
;ILDAATQHAPEAAALVLSNVACTFVSKDAPDQRYTAVQNVNLRVEAGEFVSVVGPTGCGKSTLLNVAAGLLAPSVGTVEVFGAPLEGLNRRAGYMFQTESLMPWRTALGNVAAGLEFRGMPPKEAAAQAQEWLARVGLSGFGDRYPHQMSGGMRKRASLAQTLVLDPDIILMDEPFSALDIQTRQLMENEVLQ
;
A
#
# COMPACT_ATOMS: atom_id res chain seq x y z
N ILE A 1 47.99 -12.22 -4.61
CA ILE A 1 46.73 -11.78 -5.24
C ILE A 1 45.69 -11.87 -4.16
N LEU A 2 45.44 -10.74 -3.47
CA LEU A 2 44.41 -10.62 -2.44
C LEU A 2 43.08 -10.29 -3.13
N ASP A 3 42.17 -11.22 -3.05
CA ASP A 3 40.79 -11.07 -3.48
C ASP A 3 40.11 -10.07 -2.53
N ALA A 4 39.84 -8.86 -3.02
CA ALA A 4 39.10 -7.87 -2.27
C ALA A 4 37.62 -8.28 -2.32
N ALA A 5 37.18 -9.02 -1.29
CA ALA A 5 35.76 -9.21 -1.04
C ALA A 5 35.12 -7.83 -0.92
N THR A 6 34.37 -7.45 -1.91
CA THR A 6 33.51 -6.26 -1.89
C THR A 6 32.49 -6.48 -0.78
N GLN A 7 32.77 -5.96 0.42
CA GLN A 7 31.78 -5.87 1.48
C GLN A 7 30.72 -4.90 0.99
N HIS A 8 29.59 -5.45 0.52
CA HIS A 8 28.37 -4.68 0.37
C HIS A 8 28.03 -4.14 1.77
N ALA A 9 28.00 -2.83 1.91
CA ALA A 9 27.40 -2.21 3.09
C ALA A 9 25.99 -2.79 3.24
N PRO A 10 25.53 -3.14 4.45
CA PRO A 10 24.19 -3.68 4.62
C PRO A 10 23.20 -2.69 4.03
N GLU A 11 22.44 -3.16 3.06
CA GLU A 11 21.39 -2.37 2.40
C GLU A 11 20.42 -1.90 3.50
N ALA A 12 20.09 -0.60 3.52
CA ALA A 12 19.23 -0.05 4.56
C ALA A 12 17.86 -0.73 4.48
N ALA A 13 17.32 -1.14 5.63
CA ALA A 13 16.00 -1.75 5.70
C ALA A 13 14.96 -0.88 4.99
N ALA A 14 14.02 -1.51 4.30
CA ALA A 14 12.96 -0.81 3.58
C ALA A 14 12.06 -0.01 4.55
N LEU A 15 11.75 -0.60 5.72
CA LEU A 15 10.94 0.04 6.75
C LEU A 15 11.42 -0.37 8.14
N VAL A 16 11.57 0.61 9.04
CA VAL A 16 11.86 0.36 10.45
C VAL A 16 10.88 1.15 11.32
N LEU A 17 10.20 0.45 12.20
CA LEU A 17 9.38 1.02 13.27
C LEU A 17 10.12 0.80 14.60
N SER A 18 10.38 1.85 15.36
CA SER A 18 11.08 1.77 16.64
C SER A 18 10.23 2.30 17.75
N ASN A 19 9.82 1.41 18.68
CA ASN A 19 9.00 1.72 19.86
C ASN A 19 7.72 2.51 19.54
N VAL A 20 7.06 2.16 18.42
CA VAL A 20 5.88 2.89 17.94
C VAL A 20 4.69 2.64 18.83
N ALA A 21 4.03 3.73 19.24
CA ALA A 21 2.73 3.72 19.92
C ALA A 21 1.79 4.74 19.28
N CYS A 22 0.50 4.39 19.20
CA CYS A 22 -0.56 5.29 18.72
C CYS A 22 -1.69 5.34 19.72
N THR A 23 -1.86 6.53 20.31
CA THR A 23 -2.91 6.82 21.28
C THR A 23 -3.87 7.86 20.70
N PHE A 24 -5.15 7.56 20.73
CA PHE A 24 -6.21 8.43 20.23
C PHE A 24 -7.02 8.99 21.38
N VAL A 25 -7.56 10.18 21.20
CA VAL A 25 -8.54 10.80 22.10
C VAL A 25 -9.93 10.43 21.61
N SER A 26 -10.79 9.96 22.49
CA SER A 26 -12.19 9.68 22.15
C SER A 26 -12.90 10.95 21.70
N LYS A 27 -13.65 10.88 20.59
CA LYS A 27 -14.44 12.02 20.11
C LYS A 27 -15.61 12.36 21.07
N ASP A 28 -16.15 11.33 21.73
CA ASP A 28 -17.33 11.46 22.61
C ASP A 28 -16.95 11.74 24.06
N ALA A 29 -15.68 11.54 24.43
CA ALA A 29 -15.15 11.76 25.78
C ALA A 29 -13.69 12.25 25.69
N PRO A 30 -13.45 13.57 25.60
CA PRO A 30 -12.10 14.14 25.41
C PRO A 30 -11.07 13.76 26.50
N ASP A 31 -11.55 13.37 27.69
CA ASP A 31 -10.69 12.89 28.79
C ASP A 31 -10.31 11.39 28.64
N GLN A 32 -10.96 10.65 27.76
CA GLN A 32 -10.66 9.25 27.52
C GLN A 32 -9.67 9.08 26.39
N ARG A 33 -8.56 8.43 26.70
CA ARG A 33 -7.54 8.03 25.73
C ARG A 33 -7.58 6.53 25.50
N TYR A 34 -7.38 6.16 24.26
CA TYR A 34 -7.35 4.77 23.83
C TYR A 34 -6.06 4.53 23.04
N THR A 35 -5.26 3.56 23.45
CA THR A 35 -4.03 3.18 22.75
C THR A 35 -4.31 1.98 21.83
N ALA A 36 -4.23 2.22 20.53
CA ALA A 36 -4.50 1.20 19.52
C ALA A 36 -3.32 0.26 19.32
N VAL A 37 -2.10 0.79 19.37
CA VAL A 37 -0.84 0.00 19.27
C VAL A 37 0.16 0.57 20.29
N GLN A 38 1.00 -0.31 20.85
CA GLN A 38 1.99 0.07 21.86
C GLN A 38 3.27 -0.77 21.72
N ASN A 39 4.42 -0.10 21.87
CA ASN A 39 5.75 -0.72 21.86
C ASN A 39 6.02 -1.61 20.62
N VAL A 40 5.55 -1.17 19.45
CA VAL A 40 5.76 -1.92 18.21
C VAL A 40 7.17 -1.65 17.71
N ASN A 41 7.92 -2.72 17.57
CA ASN A 41 9.23 -2.75 16.90
C ASN A 41 9.13 -3.71 15.73
N LEU A 42 9.38 -3.19 14.53
CA LEU A 42 9.31 -3.95 13.28
C LEU A 42 10.43 -3.48 12.37
N ARG A 43 11.13 -4.42 11.78
CA ARG A 43 12.12 -4.17 10.74
C ARG A 43 11.78 -5.04 9.54
N VAL A 44 11.69 -4.42 8.37
CA VAL A 44 11.40 -5.07 7.09
C VAL A 44 12.54 -4.76 6.14
N GLU A 45 13.17 -5.79 5.63
CA GLU A 45 14.27 -5.66 4.66
C GLU A 45 13.74 -5.44 3.23
N ALA A 46 14.59 -4.99 2.33
CA ALA A 46 14.24 -4.89 0.92
C ALA A 46 13.94 -6.28 0.35
N GLY A 47 12.83 -6.40 -0.40
CA GLY A 47 12.37 -7.68 -0.97
C GLY A 47 11.73 -8.63 0.04
N GLU A 48 11.55 -8.23 1.31
CA GLU A 48 10.91 -9.07 2.32
C GLU A 48 9.39 -8.93 2.26
N PHE A 49 8.69 -10.07 2.38
CA PHE A 49 7.24 -10.13 2.54
C PHE A 49 6.89 -10.36 4.02
N VAL A 50 6.18 -9.40 4.61
CA VAL A 50 5.77 -9.45 6.02
C VAL A 50 4.26 -9.48 6.15
N SER A 51 3.73 -10.45 6.89
CA SER A 51 2.30 -10.54 7.21
C SER A 51 2.03 -10.18 8.67
N VAL A 52 1.18 -9.18 8.88
CA VAL A 52 0.71 -8.76 10.20
C VAL A 52 -0.64 -9.40 10.48
N VAL A 53 -0.68 -10.36 11.41
CA VAL A 53 -1.89 -11.12 11.77
C VAL A 53 -2.37 -10.76 13.16
N GLY A 54 -3.69 -10.77 13.34
CA GLY A 54 -4.33 -10.49 14.62
C GLY A 54 -5.84 -10.29 14.49
N PRO A 55 -6.60 -10.30 15.59
CA PRO A 55 -8.04 -10.11 15.59
C PRO A 55 -8.44 -8.73 15.03
N THR A 56 -9.73 -8.61 14.66
CA THR A 56 -10.28 -7.31 14.25
C THR A 56 -10.15 -6.29 15.37
N GLY A 57 -9.72 -5.06 15.04
CA GLY A 57 -9.55 -3.98 16.01
C GLY A 57 -8.22 -3.99 16.79
N CYS A 58 -7.31 -4.94 16.55
CA CYS A 58 -6.01 -4.98 17.25
C CYS A 58 -4.96 -3.97 16.75
N GLY A 59 -5.30 -3.09 15.79
CA GLY A 59 -4.42 -2.01 15.34
C GLY A 59 -3.64 -2.28 14.04
N LYS A 60 -3.94 -3.33 13.28
CA LYS A 60 -3.25 -3.63 11.98
C LYS A 60 -3.28 -2.45 11.01
N SER A 61 -4.47 -1.91 10.73
CA SER A 61 -4.63 -0.75 9.85
C SER A 61 -3.97 0.50 10.42
N THR A 62 -3.95 0.66 11.76
CA THR A 62 -3.23 1.76 12.43
C THR A 62 -1.73 1.68 12.13
N LEU A 63 -1.15 0.48 12.20
CA LEU A 63 0.27 0.26 11.92
C LEU A 63 0.59 0.52 10.44
N LEU A 64 -0.26 0.07 9.51
CA LEU A 64 -0.12 0.36 8.08
C LEU A 64 -0.22 1.86 7.79
N ASN A 65 -1.14 2.58 8.45
CA ASN A 65 -1.27 4.03 8.33
C ASN A 65 -0.02 4.77 8.84
N VAL A 66 0.61 4.27 9.90
CA VAL A 66 1.89 4.81 10.39
C VAL A 66 3.00 4.56 9.37
N ALA A 67 3.11 3.37 8.81
CA ALA A 67 4.11 3.03 7.78
C ALA A 67 3.91 3.84 6.48
N ALA A 68 2.66 4.19 6.16
CA ALA A 68 2.31 5.06 5.03
C ALA A 68 2.54 6.56 5.30
N GLY A 69 2.81 6.95 6.54
CA GLY A 69 2.88 8.36 6.93
C GLY A 69 1.54 9.09 6.93
N LEU A 70 0.42 8.33 6.88
CA LEU A 70 -0.94 8.86 7.00
C LEU A 70 -1.30 9.18 8.45
N LEU A 71 -0.58 8.58 9.40
CA LEU A 71 -0.73 8.77 10.83
C LEU A 71 0.65 8.92 11.47
N ALA A 72 0.89 10.04 12.15
CA ALA A 72 2.08 10.19 12.96
C ALA A 72 1.95 9.36 14.25
N PRO A 73 2.95 8.59 14.66
CA PRO A 73 2.92 7.89 15.94
C PRO A 73 2.93 8.87 17.10
N SER A 74 2.26 8.51 18.20
CA SER A 74 2.29 9.31 19.45
C SER A 74 3.64 9.18 20.17
N VAL A 75 4.31 8.04 19.98
CA VAL A 75 5.65 7.73 20.51
C VAL A 75 6.38 6.88 19.50
N GLY A 76 7.70 6.96 19.47
CA GLY A 76 8.55 6.17 18.58
C GLY A 76 8.84 6.87 17.27
N THR A 77 9.56 6.16 16.39
CA THR A 77 10.03 6.67 15.09
C THR A 77 9.75 5.69 13.97
N VAL A 78 9.66 6.21 12.76
CA VAL A 78 9.55 5.44 11.52
C VAL A 78 10.69 5.86 10.60
N GLU A 79 11.40 4.90 10.04
CA GLU A 79 12.42 5.11 9.03
C GLU A 79 12.06 4.33 7.76
N VAL A 80 12.34 4.93 6.61
CA VAL A 80 12.14 4.34 5.28
C VAL A 80 13.46 4.41 4.54
N PHE A 81 14.04 3.26 4.21
CA PHE A 81 15.37 3.13 3.60
C PHE A 81 16.44 3.94 4.35
N GLY A 82 16.44 3.86 5.68
CA GLY A 82 17.40 4.51 6.56
C GLY A 82 17.20 6.01 6.78
N ALA A 83 16.15 6.62 6.21
CA ALA A 83 15.80 8.01 6.43
C ALA A 83 14.53 8.15 7.30
N PRO A 84 14.49 9.10 8.27
CA PRO A 84 13.29 9.36 9.03
C PRO A 84 12.09 9.69 8.13
N LEU A 85 10.94 9.10 8.42
CA LEU A 85 9.71 9.39 7.68
C LEU A 85 9.06 10.68 8.20
N GLU A 86 9.05 11.70 7.36
CA GLU A 86 8.37 12.97 7.61
C GLU A 86 7.18 13.13 6.64
N GLY A 87 5.96 13.15 7.17
CA GLY A 87 4.73 13.22 6.37
C GLY A 87 4.46 11.92 5.60
N LEU A 88 3.97 12.04 4.37
CA LEU A 88 3.56 10.89 3.55
C LEU A 88 4.77 10.09 3.04
N ASN A 89 4.70 8.77 3.15
CA ASN A 89 5.67 7.86 2.54
C ASN A 89 5.45 7.80 1.02
N ARG A 90 6.19 8.62 0.28
CA ARG A 90 6.09 8.70 -1.19
C ARG A 90 6.66 7.48 -1.91
N ARG A 91 7.38 6.62 -1.20
CA ARG A 91 7.93 5.36 -1.72
C ARG A 91 6.95 4.18 -1.57
N ALA A 92 5.84 4.39 -0.83
CA ALA A 92 4.84 3.37 -0.60
C ALA A 92 3.63 3.50 -1.52
N GLY A 93 3.17 2.37 -2.06
CA GLY A 93 1.83 2.18 -2.58
C GLY A 93 0.94 1.62 -1.48
N TYR A 94 -0.26 2.16 -1.31
CA TYR A 94 -1.20 1.72 -0.28
C TYR A 94 -2.49 1.18 -0.88
N MET A 95 -2.79 -0.07 -0.60
CA MET A 95 -4.06 -0.70 -0.92
C MET A 95 -4.94 -0.78 0.33
N PHE A 96 -5.99 0.03 0.37
CA PHE A 96 -6.93 0.09 1.48
C PHE A 96 -7.85 -1.14 1.53
N GLN A 97 -8.39 -1.43 2.71
CA GLN A 97 -9.38 -2.49 2.91
C GLN A 97 -10.62 -2.28 2.00
N THR A 98 -11.10 -1.04 1.92
CA THR A 98 -12.15 -0.65 0.97
C THR A 98 -11.52 -0.11 -0.31
N GLU A 99 -12.20 -0.33 -1.45
CA GLU A 99 -11.69 0.17 -2.72
C GLU A 99 -11.68 1.70 -2.71
N SER A 100 -10.51 2.28 -3.05
CA SER A 100 -10.28 3.73 -3.11
C SER A 100 -10.52 4.32 -4.50
N LEU A 101 -11.29 3.64 -5.35
CA LEU A 101 -11.58 4.11 -6.70
C LEU A 101 -12.46 5.37 -6.66
N MET A 102 -12.08 6.36 -7.45
CA MET A 102 -12.85 7.59 -7.66
C MET A 102 -14.12 7.26 -8.46
N PRO A 103 -15.33 7.47 -7.91
CA PRO A 103 -16.58 7.02 -8.55
C PRO A 103 -16.91 7.76 -9.84
N TRP A 104 -16.35 8.94 -10.04
CA TRP A 104 -16.51 9.77 -11.25
C TRP A 104 -15.49 9.50 -12.35
N ARG A 105 -14.51 8.63 -12.12
CA ARG A 105 -13.54 8.17 -13.13
C ARG A 105 -13.84 6.74 -13.55
N THR A 106 -13.54 6.42 -14.80
CA THR A 106 -13.56 5.04 -15.32
C THR A 106 -12.46 4.20 -14.66
N ALA A 107 -12.46 2.88 -14.88
CA ALA A 107 -11.38 2.01 -14.42
C ALA A 107 -10.01 2.46 -14.96
N LEU A 108 -9.93 2.75 -16.26
CA LEU A 108 -8.72 3.29 -16.88
C LEU A 108 -8.30 4.62 -16.24
N GLY A 109 -9.24 5.54 -16.07
CA GLY A 109 -8.97 6.84 -15.47
C GLY A 109 -8.55 6.75 -14.00
N ASN A 110 -9.03 5.76 -13.26
CA ASN A 110 -8.60 5.49 -11.88
C ASN A 110 -7.16 4.99 -11.84
N VAL A 111 -6.81 4.01 -12.67
CA VAL A 111 -5.45 3.46 -12.72
C VAL A 111 -4.44 4.50 -13.22
N ALA A 112 -4.79 5.29 -14.23
CA ALA A 112 -3.93 6.35 -14.77
C ALA A 112 -3.72 7.53 -13.82
N ALA A 113 -4.65 7.77 -12.88
CA ALA A 113 -4.70 8.99 -12.07
C ALA A 113 -3.39 9.29 -11.32
N GLY A 114 -2.80 8.27 -10.70
CA GLY A 114 -1.57 8.45 -9.94
C GLY A 114 -0.37 8.85 -10.81
N LEU A 115 -0.28 8.32 -12.03
CA LEU A 115 0.73 8.70 -13.02
C LEU A 115 0.53 10.14 -13.49
N GLU A 116 -0.73 10.53 -13.78
CA GLU A 116 -1.09 11.92 -14.12
C GLU A 116 -0.71 12.90 -13.01
N PHE A 117 -0.97 12.55 -11.73
CA PHE A 117 -0.61 13.38 -10.57
C PHE A 117 0.92 13.48 -10.37
N ARG A 118 1.69 12.50 -10.86
CA ARG A 118 3.16 12.57 -10.92
C ARG A 118 3.69 13.34 -12.13
N GLY A 119 2.81 13.91 -12.97
CA GLY A 119 3.15 14.74 -14.13
C GLY A 119 3.34 13.98 -15.44
N MET A 120 2.98 12.69 -15.49
CA MET A 120 3.03 11.93 -16.75
C MET A 120 1.96 12.45 -17.73
N PRO A 121 2.28 12.58 -19.03
CA PRO A 121 1.30 12.97 -20.03
C PRO A 121 0.10 12.02 -20.06
N PRO A 122 -1.16 12.52 -20.17
CA PRO A 122 -2.36 11.67 -20.08
C PRO A 122 -2.39 10.49 -21.04
N LYS A 123 -1.84 10.67 -22.26
CA LYS A 123 -1.79 9.58 -23.25
C LYS A 123 -0.86 8.44 -22.81
N GLU A 124 0.28 8.78 -22.22
CA GLU A 124 1.25 7.80 -21.72
C GLU A 124 0.72 7.11 -20.45
N ALA A 125 0.15 7.87 -19.53
CA ALA A 125 -0.50 7.33 -18.33
C ALA A 125 -1.63 6.36 -18.68
N ALA A 126 -2.46 6.69 -19.68
CA ALA A 126 -3.52 5.81 -20.16
C ALA A 126 -2.98 4.51 -20.79
N ALA A 127 -1.88 4.58 -21.55
CA ALA A 127 -1.25 3.39 -22.14
C ALA A 127 -0.76 2.42 -21.05
N GLN A 128 -0.01 2.91 -20.06
CA GLN A 128 0.46 2.09 -18.93
C GLN A 128 -0.72 1.54 -18.10
N ALA A 129 -1.73 2.37 -17.83
CA ALA A 129 -2.93 1.93 -17.13
C ALA A 129 -3.68 0.81 -17.87
N GLN A 130 -3.71 0.86 -19.21
CA GLN A 130 -4.34 -0.18 -20.03
C GLN A 130 -3.57 -1.51 -19.92
N GLU A 131 -2.25 -1.49 -19.89
CA GLU A 131 -1.41 -2.68 -19.69
C GLU A 131 -1.66 -3.29 -18.30
N TRP A 132 -1.70 -2.47 -17.25
CA TRP A 132 -2.00 -2.94 -15.90
C TRP A 132 -3.41 -3.51 -15.74
N LEU A 133 -4.42 -2.90 -16.40
CA LEU A 133 -5.76 -3.48 -16.43
C LEU A 133 -5.78 -4.84 -17.11
N ALA A 134 -4.98 -5.03 -18.17
CA ALA A 134 -4.86 -6.33 -18.83
C ALA A 134 -4.20 -7.37 -17.90
N ARG A 135 -3.12 -7.02 -17.19
CA ARG A 135 -2.42 -7.89 -16.23
C ARG A 135 -3.36 -8.39 -15.13
N VAL A 136 -4.22 -7.52 -14.60
CA VAL A 136 -5.20 -7.91 -13.57
C VAL A 136 -6.49 -8.53 -14.16
N GLY A 137 -6.50 -8.91 -15.43
CA GLY A 137 -7.62 -9.59 -16.10
C GLY A 137 -8.86 -8.69 -16.30
N LEU A 138 -8.64 -7.39 -16.53
CA LEU A 138 -9.68 -6.40 -16.82
C LEU A 138 -9.59 -5.84 -18.24
N SER A 139 -9.04 -6.61 -19.19
CA SER A 139 -9.03 -6.25 -20.62
C SER A 139 -10.46 -5.98 -21.10
N GLY A 140 -10.66 -4.83 -21.77
CA GLY A 140 -11.99 -4.42 -22.27
C GLY A 140 -12.94 -3.80 -21.24
N PHE A 141 -12.50 -3.63 -19.99
CA PHE A 141 -13.31 -2.99 -18.93
C PHE A 141 -12.83 -1.59 -18.56
N GLY A 142 -11.87 -1.03 -19.30
CA GLY A 142 -11.27 0.28 -19.01
C GLY A 142 -12.28 1.44 -18.94
N ASP A 143 -13.32 1.40 -19.75
CA ASP A 143 -14.37 2.45 -19.83
C ASP A 143 -15.48 2.31 -18.77
N ARG A 144 -15.43 1.26 -17.94
CA ARG A 144 -16.44 1.06 -16.89
C ARG A 144 -16.17 1.95 -15.68
N TYR A 145 -17.23 2.53 -15.14
CA TYR A 145 -17.20 3.23 -13.86
C TYR A 145 -17.30 2.23 -12.69
N PRO A 146 -16.82 2.57 -11.49
CA PRO A 146 -16.84 1.67 -10.33
C PRO A 146 -18.20 1.07 -10.02
N HIS A 147 -19.29 1.83 -10.19
CA HIS A 147 -20.67 1.36 -9.98
C HIS A 147 -21.15 0.32 -11.03
N GLN A 148 -20.45 0.19 -12.15
CA GLN A 148 -20.72 -0.79 -13.23
C GLN A 148 -19.86 -2.05 -13.09
N MET A 149 -19.02 -2.14 -12.05
CA MET A 149 -18.07 -3.21 -11.83
C MET A 149 -18.47 -4.06 -10.63
N SER A 150 -18.19 -5.37 -10.67
CA SER A 150 -18.34 -6.22 -9.49
C SER A 150 -17.31 -5.87 -8.40
N GLY A 151 -17.51 -6.32 -7.16
CA GLY A 151 -16.55 -6.10 -6.07
C GLY A 151 -15.14 -6.63 -6.40
N GLY A 152 -15.06 -7.84 -6.98
CA GLY A 152 -13.79 -8.41 -7.43
C GLY A 152 -13.12 -7.60 -8.56
N MET A 153 -13.90 -7.05 -9.50
CA MET A 153 -13.36 -6.17 -10.55
C MET A 153 -12.82 -4.87 -9.96
N ARG A 154 -13.54 -4.25 -9.02
CA ARG A 154 -13.07 -3.04 -8.33
C ARG A 154 -11.79 -3.29 -7.55
N LYS A 155 -11.71 -4.42 -6.84
CA LYS A 155 -10.50 -4.80 -6.08
C LYS A 155 -9.29 -4.97 -7.00
N ARG A 156 -9.46 -5.64 -8.16
CA ARG A 156 -8.41 -5.79 -9.17
C ARG A 156 -8.00 -4.45 -9.79
N ALA A 157 -8.95 -3.56 -10.07
CA ALA A 157 -8.64 -2.21 -10.55
C ALA A 157 -7.87 -1.39 -9.49
N SER A 158 -8.22 -1.52 -8.20
CA SER A 158 -7.51 -0.89 -7.09
C SER A 158 -6.08 -1.43 -6.94
N LEU A 159 -5.86 -2.73 -7.16
CA LEU A 159 -4.51 -3.30 -7.22
C LEU A 159 -3.71 -2.69 -8.37
N ALA A 160 -4.26 -2.67 -9.59
CA ALA A 160 -3.61 -2.04 -10.74
C ALA A 160 -3.29 -0.56 -10.48
N GLN A 161 -4.21 0.18 -9.84
CA GLN A 161 -4.01 1.59 -9.45
C GLN A 161 -2.80 1.77 -8.50
N THR A 162 -2.56 0.81 -7.62
CA THR A 162 -1.43 0.85 -6.70
C THR A 162 -0.13 0.46 -7.39
N LEU A 163 -0.14 -0.65 -8.15
CA LEU A 163 1.08 -1.22 -8.74
C LEU A 163 1.60 -0.43 -9.95
N VAL A 164 0.72 0.26 -10.71
CA VAL A 164 1.13 1.09 -11.85
C VAL A 164 2.12 2.20 -11.48
N LEU A 165 2.15 2.58 -10.20
CA LEU A 165 3.05 3.60 -9.66
C LEU A 165 4.46 3.09 -9.38
N ASP A 166 4.69 1.79 -9.54
CA ASP A 166 5.97 1.11 -9.26
C ASP A 166 6.55 1.52 -7.87
N PRO A 167 5.81 1.23 -6.78
CA PRO A 167 6.23 1.63 -5.45
C PRO A 167 7.36 0.72 -4.92
N ASP A 168 8.31 1.30 -4.17
CA ASP A 168 9.37 0.54 -3.49
C ASP A 168 8.84 -0.32 -2.33
N ILE A 169 7.71 0.10 -1.72
CA ILE A 169 7.04 -0.60 -0.62
C ILE A 169 5.56 -0.73 -0.96
N ILE A 170 5.00 -1.91 -0.78
CA ILE A 170 3.56 -2.15 -0.94
C ILE A 170 2.94 -2.41 0.42
N LEU A 171 2.01 -1.55 0.84
CA LEU A 171 1.23 -1.68 2.06
C LEU A 171 -0.18 -2.13 1.72
N MET A 172 -0.61 -3.27 2.26
CA MET A 172 -1.91 -3.84 1.95
C MET A 172 -2.72 -4.11 3.20
N ASP A 173 -3.92 -3.54 3.27
CA ASP A 173 -4.87 -3.76 4.36
C ASP A 173 -5.97 -4.73 3.90
N GLU A 174 -5.88 -6.00 4.32
CA GLU A 174 -6.79 -7.08 3.96
C GLU A 174 -7.04 -7.20 2.43
N PRO A 175 -5.97 -7.27 1.59
CA PRO A 175 -6.08 -7.11 0.14
C PRO A 175 -6.95 -8.19 -0.52
N PHE A 176 -7.00 -9.39 0.06
CA PHE A 176 -7.68 -10.56 -0.50
C PHE A 176 -9.00 -10.89 0.20
N SER A 177 -9.46 -10.04 1.12
CA SER A 177 -10.75 -10.21 1.77
C SER A 177 -11.89 -10.17 0.75
N ALA A 178 -12.85 -11.09 0.87
CA ALA A 178 -14.03 -11.20 0.00
C ALA A 178 -13.76 -11.51 -1.50
N LEU A 179 -12.57 -12.03 -1.85
CA LEU A 179 -12.29 -12.52 -3.20
C LEU A 179 -12.55 -14.02 -3.33
N ASP A 180 -13.02 -14.42 -4.51
CA ASP A 180 -13.04 -15.83 -4.90
C ASP A 180 -11.61 -16.38 -5.10
N ILE A 181 -11.48 -17.72 -5.09
CA ILE A 181 -10.18 -18.39 -5.12
C ILE A 181 -9.36 -18.04 -6.37
N GLN A 182 -9.99 -17.94 -7.55
CA GLN A 182 -9.29 -17.68 -8.80
C GLN A 182 -8.76 -16.25 -8.85
N THR A 183 -9.60 -15.29 -8.45
CA THR A 183 -9.22 -13.87 -8.37
C THR A 183 -8.10 -13.67 -7.35
N ARG A 184 -8.14 -14.38 -6.20
CA ARG A 184 -7.08 -14.32 -5.20
C ARG A 184 -5.73 -14.80 -5.76
N GLN A 185 -5.68 -15.96 -6.41
CA GLN A 185 -4.46 -16.49 -7.00
C GLN A 185 -3.85 -15.57 -8.06
N LEU A 186 -4.71 -14.95 -8.90
CA LEU A 186 -4.25 -13.99 -9.89
C LEU A 186 -3.60 -12.77 -9.23
N MET A 187 -4.20 -12.22 -8.18
CA MET A 187 -3.66 -11.07 -7.46
C MET A 187 -2.39 -11.39 -6.68
N GLU A 188 -2.31 -12.56 -6.05
CA GLU A 188 -1.11 -13.03 -5.37
C GLU A 188 0.08 -13.14 -6.32
N ASN A 189 -0.13 -13.67 -7.53
CA ASN A 189 0.92 -13.76 -8.54
C ASN A 189 1.44 -12.38 -8.99
N GLU A 190 0.57 -11.38 -9.15
CA GLU A 190 0.97 -10.03 -9.56
C GLU A 190 1.75 -9.27 -8.46
N VAL A 191 1.52 -9.61 -7.19
CA VAL A 191 2.21 -8.99 -6.05
C VAL A 191 3.60 -9.60 -5.81
N LEU A 192 3.78 -10.88 -6.18
CA LEU A 192 5.03 -11.63 -5.92
C LEU A 192 6.03 -11.57 -7.10
N GLN A 193 5.69 -10.94 -8.21
CA GLN A 193 6.59 -10.68 -9.35
C GLN A 193 7.31 -9.35 -9.20
#